data_17b5c3232bf808d748d48750807d95ab
#
_entry.id   17b5c3232bf808d748d48750807d95ab
#
_cell.length_a   1.000
_cell.length_b   1.000
_cell.length_c   1.000
_cell.angle_alpha   90.00
_cell.angle_beta   90.00
_cell.angle_gamma   90.00
#
_symmetry.space_group_name_H-M   'P 1'
#
loop_
_entity.id
_entity.type
_entity.pdbx_description
1 polymer ?
#
loop_
_entity_poly.entity_id
_entity_poly.type
_entity_poly.pdbx_seq_one_letter_code
_entity_poly.pdbx_strand_id
1 'polypeptide(L)'
;VLPQLCLSAAAAVQTARALAPGLSPARDAMAAVFDRSQGLMQAEALSFHLAAQMPRPEAQAEVKRLCKAVIATGGTLQDAAREAYPEVDLSPVFDHDGQMGDAPDQARAFAARVTAP
;
A
#
# COMPACT_ATOMS: atom_id res chain seq x y z
N VAL A 1 38.01 19.30 14.49
CA VAL A 1 36.81 19.03 13.68
C VAL A 1 36.70 17.52 13.41
N LEU A 2 37.75 16.85 12.87
CA LEU A 2 37.70 15.43 12.49
C LEU A 2 37.36 14.49 13.66
N PRO A 3 37.98 14.60 14.87
CA PRO A 3 37.61 13.72 15.99
C PRO A 3 36.14 13.86 16.41
N GLN A 4 35.60 15.07 16.39
CA GLN A 4 34.20 15.33 16.73
C GLN A 4 33.24 14.71 15.69
N LEU A 5 33.58 14.76 14.40
CA LEU A 5 32.82 14.10 13.36
C LEU A 5 32.79 12.57 13.56
N CYS A 6 33.94 11.98 13.85
CA CYS A 6 34.01 10.53 14.14
C CYS A 6 33.19 10.14 15.35
N LEU A 7 33.24 10.90 16.45
CA LEU A 7 32.45 10.64 17.64
C LEU A 7 30.96 10.76 17.37
N SER A 8 30.54 11.80 16.65
CA SER A 8 29.12 11.99 16.28
C SER A 8 28.61 10.89 15.37
N ALA A 9 29.40 10.47 14.39
CA ALA A 9 29.05 9.35 13.52
C ALA A 9 28.94 8.04 14.30
N ALA A 10 29.89 7.75 15.20
CA ALA A 10 29.84 6.57 16.03
C ALA A 10 28.59 6.57 16.95
N ALA A 11 28.27 7.70 17.57
CA ALA A 11 27.08 7.85 18.40
C ALA A 11 25.79 7.63 17.59
N ALA A 12 25.70 8.18 16.39
CA ALA A 12 24.54 7.99 15.50
C ALA A 12 24.34 6.51 15.13
N VAL A 13 25.42 5.82 14.76
CA VAL A 13 25.38 4.38 14.45
C VAL A 13 24.98 3.55 15.67
N GLN A 14 25.52 3.85 16.84
CA GLN A 14 25.15 3.15 18.07
C GLN A 14 23.67 3.34 18.41
N THR A 15 23.16 4.56 18.27
CA THR A 15 21.73 4.86 18.48
C THR A 15 20.86 4.11 17.50
N ALA A 16 21.20 4.11 16.20
CA ALA A 16 20.47 3.35 15.18
C ALA A 16 20.44 1.85 15.48
N ARG A 17 21.58 1.27 15.91
CA ARG A 17 21.68 -0.14 16.31
C ARG A 17 20.85 -0.47 17.55
N ALA A 18 20.70 0.47 18.49
CA ALA A 18 19.87 0.28 19.67
C ALA A 18 18.36 0.37 19.36
N LEU A 19 17.98 1.25 18.41
CA LEU A 19 16.58 1.44 18.02
C LEU A 19 16.05 0.31 17.11
N ALA A 20 16.88 -0.19 16.19
CA ALA A 20 16.43 -1.14 15.18
C ALA A 20 15.75 -2.42 15.75
N PRO A 21 16.28 -3.07 16.80
CA PRO A 21 15.63 -4.25 17.40
C PRO A 21 14.28 -3.96 18.07
N GLY A 22 14.03 -2.69 18.43
CA GLY A 22 12.78 -2.27 19.07
C GLY A 22 11.68 -1.87 18.05
N LEU A 23 11.99 -1.83 16.75
CA LEU A 23 11.00 -1.50 15.73
C LEU A 23 10.07 -2.68 15.50
N SER A 24 8.78 -2.46 15.68
CA SER A 24 7.73 -3.43 15.37
C SER A 24 6.55 -2.75 14.67
N PRO A 25 5.95 -3.39 13.66
CA PRO A 25 4.77 -2.85 13.00
C PRO A 25 3.57 -2.92 13.94
N ALA A 26 2.82 -1.81 14.07
CA ALA A 26 1.54 -1.79 14.75
C ALA A 26 0.44 -2.33 13.82
N ARG A 27 0.37 -3.65 13.66
CA ARG A 27 -0.47 -4.32 12.65
C ARG A 27 -1.94 -3.93 12.74
N ASP A 28 -2.51 -3.89 13.94
CA ASP A 28 -3.91 -3.53 14.14
C ASP A 28 -4.19 -2.07 13.76
N ALA A 29 -3.26 -1.17 14.09
CA ALA A 29 -3.38 0.23 13.69
C ALA A 29 -3.27 0.41 12.17
N MET A 30 -2.39 -0.36 11.51
CA MET A 30 -2.25 -0.36 10.05
C MET A 30 -3.52 -0.90 9.38
N ALA A 31 -4.08 -2.02 9.87
CA ALA A 31 -5.35 -2.56 9.38
C ALA A 31 -6.49 -1.55 9.53
N ALA A 32 -6.61 -0.92 10.70
CA ALA A 32 -7.64 0.10 10.94
C ALA A 32 -7.51 1.33 10.02
N VAL A 33 -6.31 1.70 9.57
CA VAL A 33 -6.14 2.75 8.55
C VAL A 33 -6.67 2.28 7.20
N PHE A 34 -6.42 1.03 6.83
CA PHE A 34 -6.91 0.42 5.60
C PHE A 34 -8.45 0.39 5.59
N ASP A 35 -9.06 -0.12 6.65
CA ASP A 35 -10.52 -0.21 6.79
C ASP A 35 -11.20 1.17 6.70
N ARG A 36 -10.62 2.17 7.36
CA ARG A 36 -11.13 3.55 7.30
C ARG A 36 -11.02 4.20 5.92
N SER A 37 -10.18 3.68 5.05
CA SER A 37 -10.07 4.19 3.68
C SER A 37 -11.28 3.87 2.80
N GLN A 38 -12.20 3.03 3.27
CA GLN A 38 -13.38 2.58 2.52
C GLN A 38 -13.02 2.00 1.13
N GLY A 39 -11.82 1.46 0.98
CA GLY A 39 -11.32 0.95 -0.28
C GLY A 39 -10.83 2.03 -1.27
N LEU A 40 -10.85 3.31 -0.90
CA LEU A 40 -10.41 4.40 -1.79
C LEU A 40 -8.90 4.32 -2.13
N MET A 41 -8.12 3.63 -1.31
CA MET A 41 -6.70 3.36 -1.61
C MET A 41 -6.51 2.47 -2.85
N GLN A 42 -7.50 1.65 -3.20
CA GLN A 42 -7.48 0.78 -4.39
C GLN A 42 -8.02 1.46 -5.66
N ALA A 43 -8.35 2.75 -5.61
CA ALA A 43 -8.92 3.47 -6.77
C ALA A 43 -8.01 3.43 -8.00
N GLU A 44 -6.69 3.52 -7.83
CA GLU A 44 -5.74 3.43 -8.93
C GLU A 44 -5.72 2.01 -9.53
N ALA A 45 -5.64 0.98 -8.69
CA ALA A 45 -5.67 -0.41 -9.12
C ALA A 45 -6.98 -0.72 -9.88
N LEU A 46 -8.12 -0.24 -9.37
CA LEU A 46 -9.41 -0.37 -10.06
C LEU A 46 -9.40 0.31 -11.43
N SER A 47 -8.82 1.49 -11.54
CA SER A 47 -8.70 2.21 -12.81
C SER A 47 -7.88 1.44 -13.85
N PHE A 48 -6.76 0.85 -13.45
CA PHE A 48 -5.96 -0.01 -14.34
C PHE A 48 -6.69 -1.29 -14.72
N HIS A 49 -7.39 -1.91 -13.79
CA HIS A 49 -8.15 -3.13 -14.05
C HIS A 49 -9.28 -2.90 -15.06
N LEU A 50 -10.05 -1.83 -14.90
CA LEU A 50 -11.12 -1.46 -15.85
C LEU A 50 -10.56 -1.02 -17.19
N ALA A 51 -9.36 -0.45 -17.25
CA ALA A 51 -8.72 -0.06 -18.50
C ALA A 51 -8.33 -1.24 -19.40
N ALA A 52 -8.40 -2.48 -18.90
CA ALA A 52 -8.30 -3.68 -19.74
C ALA A 52 -9.56 -3.92 -20.60
N GLN A 53 -10.70 -3.30 -20.24
CA GLN A 53 -11.99 -3.52 -20.90
C GLN A 53 -12.55 -2.26 -21.57
N MET A 54 -12.03 -1.08 -21.23
CA MET A 54 -12.48 0.21 -21.75
C MET A 54 -11.30 1.18 -21.91
N PRO A 55 -11.45 2.28 -22.70
CA PRO A 55 -10.41 3.31 -22.82
C PRO A 55 -10.00 3.86 -21.44
N ARG A 56 -8.68 4.02 -21.23
CA ARG A 56 -8.13 4.49 -19.95
C ARG A 56 -8.76 5.79 -19.41
N PRO A 57 -9.05 6.82 -20.25
CA PRO A 57 -9.73 8.03 -19.76
C PRO A 57 -11.14 7.76 -19.21
N GLU A 58 -11.86 6.82 -19.82
CA GLU A 58 -13.20 6.41 -19.38
C GLU A 58 -13.12 5.65 -18.06
N ALA A 59 -12.20 4.69 -17.93
CA ALA A 59 -11.95 3.96 -16.70
C ALA A 59 -11.63 4.91 -15.53
N GLN A 60 -10.77 5.92 -15.77
CA GLN A 60 -10.45 6.93 -14.77
C GLN A 60 -11.65 7.79 -14.38
N ALA A 61 -12.49 8.19 -15.34
CA ALA A 61 -13.68 8.97 -15.08
C ALA A 61 -14.70 8.18 -14.25
N GLU A 62 -14.89 6.89 -14.55
CA GLU A 62 -15.77 6.00 -13.83
C GLU A 62 -15.31 5.77 -12.38
N VAL A 63 -14.04 5.43 -12.17
CA VAL A 63 -13.50 5.27 -10.81
C VAL A 63 -13.64 6.56 -10.01
N LYS A 64 -13.36 7.71 -10.61
CA LYS A 64 -13.59 9.01 -9.96
C LYS A 64 -15.05 9.23 -9.57
N ARG A 65 -16.00 8.81 -10.41
CA ARG A 65 -17.43 8.87 -10.13
C ARG A 65 -17.79 7.98 -8.93
N LEU A 66 -17.30 6.73 -8.91
CA LEU A 66 -17.53 5.79 -7.81
C LEU A 66 -16.93 6.30 -6.50
N CYS A 67 -15.70 6.79 -6.51
CA CYS A 67 -15.07 7.38 -5.33
C CYS A 67 -15.87 8.54 -4.75
N LYS A 68 -16.39 9.44 -5.62
CA LYS A 68 -17.24 10.54 -5.18
C LYS A 68 -18.55 10.05 -4.55
N ALA A 69 -19.17 9.01 -5.12
CA ALA A 69 -20.37 8.42 -4.58
C ALA A 69 -20.12 7.83 -3.18
N VAL A 70 -19.05 7.05 -3.01
CA VAL A 70 -18.64 6.47 -1.71
C VAL A 70 -18.43 7.56 -0.67
N ILE A 71 -17.74 8.64 -1.02
CA ILE A 71 -17.50 9.76 -0.09
C ILE A 71 -18.82 10.45 0.31
N ALA A 72 -19.77 10.55 -0.62
CA ALA A 72 -21.04 11.25 -0.37
C ALA A 72 -22.07 10.40 0.39
N THR A 73 -22.13 9.11 0.12
CA THR A 73 -23.19 8.21 0.65
C THR A 73 -22.68 7.25 1.74
N GLY A 74 -21.38 7.10 1.89
CA GLY A 74 -20.75 6.04 2.69
C GLY A 74 -20.63 4.73 1.89
N GLY A 75 -20.29 3.65 2.59
CA GLY A 75 -20.05 2.35 1.99
C GLY A 75 -18.58 2.14 1.58
N THR A 76 -18.33 1.20 0.68
CA THR A 76 -16.97 0.91 0.21
C THR A 76 -16.87 1.03 -1.31
N LEU A 77 -15.65 1.34 -1.79
CA LEU A 77 -15.39 1.37 -3.23
C LEU A 77 -15.57 -0.02 -3.86
N GLN A 78 -15.30 -1.07 -3.10
CA GLN A 78 -15.50 -2.46 -3.54
C GLN A 78 -16.98 -2.76 -3.83
N ASP A 79 -17.88 -2.38 -2.93
CA ASP A 79 -19.32 -2.60 -3.11
C ASP A 79 -19.87 -1.77 -4.27
N ALA A 80 -19.48 -0.50 -4.34
CA ALA A 80 -19.88 0.39 -5.43
C ALA A 80 -19.38 -0.11 -6.80
N ALA A 81 -18.16 -0.67 -6.84
CA ALA A 81 -17.61 -1.24 -8.07
C ALA A 81 -18.30 -2.55 -8.47
N ARG A 82 -18.62 -3.42 -7.51
CA ARG A 82 -19.38 -4.66 -7.78
C ARG A 82 -20.79 -4.39 -8.30
N GLU A 83 -21.44 -3.39 -7.76
CA GLU A 83 -22.78 -2.98 -8.23
C GLU A 83 -22.71 -2.42 -9.67
N ALA A 84 -21.71 -1.61 -9.97
CA ALA A 84 -21.55 -1.00 -11.29
C ALA A 84 -21.05 -1.99 -12.36
N TYR A 85 -20.27 -3.00 -11.98
CA TYR A 85 -19.60 -3.95 -12.88
C TYR A 85 -19.76 -5.40 -12.37
N PRO A 86 -20.99 -5.94 -12.34
CA PRO A 86 -21.25 -7.29 -11.76
C PRO A 86 -20.58 -8.42 -12.54
N GLU A 87 -20.29 -8.23 -13.82
CA GLU A 87 -19.66 -9.25 -14.68
C GLU A 87 -18.11 -9.21 -14.64
N VAL A 88 -17.53 -8.24 -13.93
CA VAL A 88 -16.08 -8.08 -13.86
C VAL A 88 -15.55 -8.72 -12.59
N ASP A 89 -14.55 -9.61 -12.72
CA ASP A 89 -13.84 -10.13 -11.54
C ASP A 89 -12.96 -9.03 -10.93
N LEU A 90 -13.42 -8.47 -9.83
CA LEU A 90 -12.73 -7.42 -9.09
C LEU A 90 -11.86 -7.96 -7.94
N SER A 91 -11.80 -9.30 -7.77
CA SER A 91 -11.02 -9.93 -6.69
C SER A 91 -9.56 -9.48 -6.68
N PRO A 92 -8.84 -9.43 -7.83
CA PRO A 92 -7.45 -9.01 -7.84
C PRO A 92 -7.22 -7.55 -7.42
N VAL A 93 -8.24 -6.70 -7.56
CA VAL A 93 -8.15 -5.27 -7.22
C VAL A 93 -8.20 -5.05 -5.71
N PHE A 94 -9.02 -5.84 -5.01
CA PHE A 94 -9.27 -5.70 -3.57
C PHE A 94 -8.54 -6.74 -2.73
N ASP A 95 -7.68 -7.57 -3.34
CA ASP A 95 -6.74 -8.43 -2.65
C ASP A 95 -5.52 -7.61 -2.18
N HIS A 96 -5.41 -7.42 -0.87
CA HIS A 96 -4.34 -6.62 -0.27
C HIS A 96 -2.96 -7.25 -0.48
N ASP A 97 -2.85 -8.56 -0.45
CA ASP A 97 -1.58 -9.27 -0.62
C ASP A 97 -1.10 -9.15 -2.07
N GLY A 98 -2.02 -9.25 -3.03
CA GLY A 98 -1.74 -9.06 -4.45
C GLY A 98 -1.26 -7.65 -4.80
N GLN A 99 -1.69 -6.63 -4.05
CA GLN A 99 -1.28 -5.24 -4.27
C GLN A 99 0.17 -4.94 -3.87
N MET A 100 0.80 -5.81 -3.09
CA MET A 100 2.20 -5.62 -2.67
C MET A 100 3.22 -5.93 -3.78
N GLY A 101 2.80 -6.62 -4.85
CA GLY A 101 3.69 -7.02 -5.95
C GLY A 101 4.95 -7.72 -5.44
N ASP A 102 6.12 -7.35 -5.97
CA ASP A 102 7.41 -7.96 -5.62
C ASP A 102 8.01 -7.45 -4.29
N ALA A 103 7.39 -6.48 -3.63
CA ALA A 103 7.99 -5.85 -2.44
C ALA A 103 8.33 -6.84 -1.31
N PRO A 104 7.49 -7.86 -0.99
CA PRO A 104 7.83 -8.85 0.02
C PRO A 104 9.04 -9.71 -0.34
N ASP A 105 9.17 -10.08 -1.62
CA ASP A 105 10.29 -10.91 -2.11
C ASP A 105 11.59 -10.11 -2.11
N GLN A 106 11.55 -8.87 -2.55
CA GLN A 106 12.70 -7.97 -2.51
C GLN A 106 13.16 -7.69 -1.08
N ALA A 107 12.23 -7.50 -0.13
CA ALA A 107 12.57 -7.32 1.27
C ALA A 107 13.26 -8.57 1.85
N ARG A 108 12.75 -9.76 1.55
CA ARG A 108 13.38 -11.03 1.95
C ARG A 108 14.77 -11.22 1.33
N ALA A 109 14.90 -10.93 0.04
CA ALA A 109 16.17 -11.01 -0.66
C ALA A 109 17.22 -10.02 -0.09
N PHE A 110 16.79 -8.82 0.26
CA PHE A 110 17.66 -7.84 0.92
C PHE A 110 18.10 -8.35 2.30
N ALA A 111 17.18 -8.80 3.13
CA ALA A 111 17.49 -9.33 4.46
C ALA A 111 18.49 -10.51 4.38
N ALA A 112 18.30 -11.45 3.45
CA ALA A 112 19.18 -12.57 3.25
C ALA A 112 20.62 -12.14 2.88
N ARG A 113 20.78 -11.09 2.08
CA ARG A 113 22.11 -10.57 1.72
C ARG A 113 22.84 -9.90 2.88
N VAL A 114 22.08 -9.24 3.77
CA VAL A 114 22.67 -8.53 4.92
C VAL A 114 22.99 -9.48 6.07
N THR A 115 22.26 -10.57 6.19
CA THR A 115 22.46 -11.57 7.25
C THR A 115 23.36 -12.75 6.84
N ALA A 116 23.77 -12.81 5.58
CA ALA A 116 24.76 -13.79 5.12
C ALA A 116 26.12 -13.55 5.80
N PRO A 117 26.79 -14.59 6.32
CA PRO A 117 28.07 -14.49 7.00
C PRO A 117 29.20 -14.05 6.07
#